data_773ac7a08511a77ad4ed8a6d23f0fc63
#
_entry.id   773ac7a08511a77ad4ed8a6d23f0fc63
#
_cell.length_a   1.000
_cell.length_b   1.000
_cell.length_c   1.000
_cell.angle_alpha   90.00
_cell.angle_beta   90.00
_cell.angle_gamma   90.00
#
_symmetry.space_group_name_H-M   'P 1'
#
loop_
_entity.id
_entity.type
_entity.pdbx_description
1 polymer ?
#
loop_
_entity_poly.entity_id
_entity_poly.type
_entity_poly.pdbx_seq_one_letter_code
_entity_poly.pdbx_strand_id
1 'polypeptide(L)'
;MGGNLCNAAPSADSIPALIAYNATANIAGPNGTRIVPVQDVCKSPGETMLDANELLVSINLPNPAQNTGARYIRFIPRNEMDIAVVGAGVFVELDGDTIK
;
A
#
# COMPACT_ATOMS: atom_id res chain seq x y z
N MET A 1 0.26 7.59 -7.44
CA MET A 1 0.18 6.68 -6.28
C MET A 1 -1.07 6.92 -5.44
N GLY A 2 -1.30 8.14 -4.99
CA GLY A 2 -2.49 8.46 -4.19
C GLY A 2 -3.82 8.15 -4.86
N GLY A 3 -3.96 8.44 -6.15
CA GLY A 3 -5.16 8.10 -6.89
C GLY A 3 -5.37 6.60 -7.02
N ASN A 4 -4.31 5.82 -7.15
CA ASN A 4 -4.38 4.37 -7.19
C ASN A 4 -4.88 3.82 -5.84
N LEU A 5 -4.42 4.37 -4.73
CA LEU A 5 -4.89 4.00 -3.40
C LEU A 5 -6.34 4.38 -3.18
N CYS A 6 -6.73 5.62 -3.52
CA CYS A 6 -8.08 6.12 -3.30
C CYS A 6 -9.11 5.49 -4.23
N ASN A 7 -8.70 4.91 -5.34
CA ASN A 7 -9.58 4.20 -6.24
C ASN A 7 -10.12 2.90 -5.62
N ALA A 8 -9.40 2.34 -4.66
CA ALA A 8 -9.78 1.13 -3.92
C ALA A 8 -10.12 -0.06 -4.84
N ALA A 9 -9.45 -0.16 -5.99
CA ALA A 9 -9.64 -1.27 -6.91
C ALA A 9 -8.84 -2.48 -6.44
N PRO A 10 -9.43 -3.68 -6.42
CA PRO A 10 -8.69 -4.89 -6.00
C PRO A 10 -7.46 -5.19 -6.86
N SER A 11 -7.44 -4.72 -8.11
CA SER A 11 -6.33 -4.92 -9.04
C SER A 11 -5.24 -3.86 -8.97
N ALA A 12 -5.31 -2.92 -8.02
CA ALA A 12 -4.33 -1.85 -7.90
C ALA A 12 -2.96 -2.39 -7.49
N ASP A 13 -1.97 -2.23 -8.37
CA ASP A 13 -0.65 -2.86 -8.20
C ASP A 13 0.23 -2.19 -7.14
N SER A 14 0.02 -0.89 -6.85
CA SER A 14 0.87 -0.19 -5.87
C SER A 14 0.55 -0.58 -4.43
N ILE A 15 -0.64 -1.07 -4.14
CA ILE A 15 -1.11 -1.31 -2.78
C ILE A 15 -0.30 -2.41 -2.07
N PRO A 16 -0.07 -3.60 -2.66
CA PRO A 16 0.71 -4.63 -1.98
C PRO A 16 2.13 -4.18 -1.67
N ALA A 17 2.77 -3.41 -2.55
CA ALA A 17 4.10 -2.87 -2.31
C ALA A 17 4.10 -1.87 -1.15
N LEU A 18 3.11 -0.99 -1.09
CA LEU A 18 2.99 -0.03 0.01
C LEU A 18 2.77 -0.73 1.35
N ILE A 19 1.94 -1.77 1.37
CA ILE A 19 1.71 -2.56 2.58
C ILE A 19 3.00 -3.26 3.03
N ALA A 20 3.74 -3.84 2.08
CA ALA A 20 4.99 -4.53 2.39
C ALA A 20 6.01 -3.58 3.03
N TYR A 21 6.05 -2.31 2.61
CA TYR A 21 6.95 -1.31 3.18
C TYR A 21 6.40 -0.61 4.42
N ASN A 22 5.28 -1.07 4.97
CA ASN A 22 4.62 -0.44 6.14
C ASN A 22 4.28 1.03 5.91
N ALA A 23 3.87 1.37 4.71
CA ALA A 23 3.50 2.74 4.37
C ALA A 23 2.27 3.19 5.16
N THR A 24 2.23 4.47 5.49
CA THR A 24 1.10 5.12 6.16
C THR A 24 0.54 6.22 5.28
N ALA A 25 -0.75 6.48 5.43
CA ALA A 25 -1.44 7.53 4.70
C ALA A 25 -1.75 8.68 5.65
N ASN A 26 -1.44 9.90 5.23
CA ASN A 26 -1.77 11.12 5.95
C ASN A 26 -3.07 11.68 5.36
N ILE A 27 -4.10 11.76 6.19
CA ILE A 27 -5.44 12.18 5.79
C ILE A 27 -5.78 13.47 6.51
N ALA A 28 -6.24 14.47 5.75
CA ALA A 28 -6.65 15.76 6.29
C ALA A 28 -8.14 16.01 6.08
N GLY A 29 -8.78 16.58 7.09
CA GLY A 29 -10.18 16.96 7.06
C GLY A 29 -10.43 18.20 7.93
N PRO A 30 -11.70 18.64 8.04
CA PRO A 30 -12.03 19.84 8.80
C PRO A 30 -11.67 19.76 10.29
N ASN A 31 -11.62 18.56 10.84
CA ASN A 31 -11.33 18.34 12.26
C ASN A 31 -9.85 18.07 12.55
N GLY A 32 -8.97 18.21 11.53
CA GLY A 32 -7.54 18.00 11.68
C GLY A 32 -7.03 16.88 10.78
N THR A 33 -5.86 16.35 11.11
CA THR A 33 -5.20 15.30 10.34
C THR A 33 -5.13 14.01 11.13
N ARG A 34 -5.09 12.89 10.42
CA ARG A 34 -4.85 11.57 11.01
C ARG A 34 -3.94 10.74 10.12
N ILE A 35 -3.26 9.79 10.74
CA ILE A 35 -2.34 8.89 10.05
C ILE A 35 -2.86 7.47 10.23
N VAL A 36 -3.05 6.76 9.12
CA VAL A 36 -3.52 5.38 9.14
C VAL A 36 -2.61 4.50 8.28
N PRO A 37 -2.45 3.21 8.64
CA PRO A 37 -1.74 2.29 7.74
C PRO A 37 -2.43 2.21 6.38
N VAL A 38 -1.65 2.04 5.32
CA VAL A 38 -2.19 2.02 3.95
C VAL A 38 -3.24 0.91 3.77
N GLN A 39 -3.04 -0.25 4.42
CA GLN A 39 -4.00 -1.36 4.32
C GLN A 39 -5.38 -1.02 4.89
N ASP A 40 -5.48 -0.02 5.75
CA ASP A 40 -6.76 0.38 6.34
C ASP A 40 -7.50 1.42 5.51
N VAL A 41 -6.88 1.99 4.46
CA VAL A 41 -7.51 3.00 3.62
C VAL A 41 -8.61 2.39 2.75
N CYS A 42 -8.39 1.21 2.21
CA CYS A 42 -9.37 0.53 1.37
C CYS A 42 -10.32 -0.28 2.26
N LYS A 43 -11.61 0.08 2.24
CA LYS A 43 -12.63 -0.59 3.03
C LYS A 43 -13.23 -1.78 2.28
N SER A 44 -13.53 -1.58 1.00
CA SER A 44 -14.06 -2.60 0.10
C SER A 44 -13.80 -2.15 -1.34
N PRO A 45 -14.00 -3.01 -2.35
CA PRO A 45 -13.79 -2.59 -3.73
C PRO A 45 -14.55 -1.31 -4.08
N GLY A 46 -13.81 -0.29 -4.52
CA GLY A 46 -14.36 1.02 -4.85
C GLY A 46 -14.71 1.90 -3.67
N GLU A 47 -14.46 1.46 -2.43
CA GLU A 47 -14.78 2.21 -1.22
C GLU A 47 -13.55 2.41 -0.35
N THR A 48 -13.37 3.64 0.13
CA THR A 48 -12.30 3.98 1.08
C THR A 48 -12.89 4.34 2.44
N MET A 49 -12.02 4.36 3.46
CA MET A 49 -12.40 4.77 4.80
C MET A 49 -12.44 6.29 4.98
N LEU A 50 -12.10 7.07 3.96
CA LEU A 50 -12.14 8.52 4.02
C LEU A 50 -13.59 9.02 4.08
N ASP A 51 -13.82 9.99 4.98
CA ASP A 51 -15.10 10.71 5.01
C ASP A 51 -15.22 11.64 3.79
N ALA A 52 -16.45 12.07 3.49
CA ALA A 52 -16.73 12.89 2.31
C ALA A 52 -15.94 14.19 2.26
N ASN A 53 -15.51 14.70 3.41
CA ASN A 53 -14.77 15.95 3.56
C ASN A 53 -13.29 15.74 3.90
N GLU A 54 -12.78 14.53 3.68
CA GLU A 54 -11.37 14.19 3.90
C GLU A 54 -10.63 14.00 2.61
N LEU A 55 -9.33 14.32 2.63
CA LEU A 55 -8.42 14.16 1.51
C LEU A 55 -7.18 13.37 1.92
N LEU A 56 -6.73 12.49 1.05
CA LEU A 56 -5.41 11.89 1.18
C LEU A 56 -4.36 12.92 0.77
N VAL A 57 -3.54 13.35 1.72
CA VAL A 57 -2.54 14.42 1.50
C VAL A 57 -1.22 13.82 1.01
N SER A 58 -0.76 12.76 1.66
CA SER A 58 0.54 12.16 1.36
C SER A 58 0.58 10.71 1.84
N ILE A 59 1.56 10.00 1.31
CA ILE A 59 1.88 8.63 1.74
C ILE A 59 3.30 8.67 2.28
N ASN A 60 3.50 8.15 3.48
CA ASN A 60 4.81 8.10 4.12
C ASN A 60 5.38 6.69 4.03
N LEU A 61 6.61 6.59 3.51
CA LEU A 61 7.36 5.35 3.47
C LEU A 61 8.44 5.43 4.53
N PRO A 62 8.40 4.60 5.58
CA PRO A 62 9.46 4.60 6.58
C PRO A 62 10.77 4.11 5.98
N ASN A 63 11.89 4.59 6.52
CA ASN A 63 13.20 4.09 6.11
C ASN A 63 13.32 2.62 6.51
N PRO A 64 13.73 1.74 5.60
CA PRO A 64 13.89 0.33 5.94
C PRO A 64 15.03 0.14 6.93
N ALA A 65 14.83 -0.78 7.87
CA ALA A 65 15.89 -1.18 8.79
C ALA A 65 16.96 -1.99 8.06
N GLN A 66 18.13 -2.17 8.69
CA GLN A 66 19.17 -3.04 8.16
C GLN A 66 18.67 -4.49 8.10
N ASN A 67 19.20 -5.25 7.16
CA ASN A 67 18.85 -6.67 6.96
C ASN A 67 17.37 -6.89 6.62
N THR A 68 16.78 -5.96 5.89
CA THR A 68 15.42 -6.09 5.40
C THR A 68 15.39 -6.08 3.88
N GLY A 69 14.36 -6.69 3.32
CA GLY A 69 14.10 -6.66 1.90
C GLY A 69 12.63 -6.78 1.61
N ALA A 70 12.20 -6.21 0.50
CA ALA A 70 10.82 -6.30 0.07
C ALA A 70 10.76 -6.52 -1.43
N ARG A 71 9.73 -7.20 -1.87
CA ARG A 71 9.49 -7.43 -3.29
C ARG A 71 8.01 -7.56 -3.57
N TYR A 72 7.60 -7.04 -4.72
CA TYR A 72 6.27 -7.25 -5.27
C TYR A 72 6.40 -8.02 -6.57
N ILE A 73 5.64 -9.10 -6.70
CA ILE A 73 5.59 -9.93 -7.90
C ILE A 73 4.14 -10.02 -8.35
N ARG A 74 3.91 -9.81 -9.63
CA ARG A 74 2.59 -9.99 -10.21
C ARG A 74 2.64 -11.00 -11.36
N PHE A 75 1.62 -11.82 -11.43
CA PHE A 75 1.43 -12.76 -12.52
C PHE A 75 0.46 -12.18 -13.53
N ILE A 76 0.92 -12.01 -14.77
CA ILE A 76 0.14 -11.42 -15.85
C ILE A 76 0.16 -12.33 -17.07
N PRO A 77 -0.92 -12.37 -17.88
CA PRO A 77 -0.95 -13.21 -19.09
C PRO A 77 0.02 -12.72 -20.16
N ARG A 78 0.30 -11.41 -20.22
CA ARG A 78 1.21 -10.80 -21.19
C ARG A 78 2.17 -9.87 -20.45
N ASN A 79 3.22 -9.42 -21.14
CA ASN A 79 4.24 -8.59 -20.50
C ASN A 79 3.87 -7.10 -20.41
N GLU A 80 2.72 -6.69 -20.92
CA GLU A 80 2.35 -5.28 -21.00
C GLU A 80 0.91 -5.05 -20.56
N MET A 81 0.70 -4.00 -19.77
CA MET A 81 -0.56 -3.30 -19.46
C MET A 81 -1.75 -4.20 -19.09
N ASP A 82 -1.49 -5.41 -18.65
CA ASP A 82 -2.55 -6.31 -18.23
C ASP A 82 -2.83 -6.15 -16.73
N ILE A 83 -4.09 -6.36 -16.37
CA ILE A 83 -4.45 -6.54 -14.97
C ILE A 83 -3.85 -7.85 -14.49
N ALA A 84 -3.17 -7.82 -13.35
CA ALA A 84 -2.57 -9.01 -12.79
C ALA A 84 -3.63 -10.06 -12.43
N VAL A 85 -3.37 -11.31 -12.78
CA VAL A 85 -4.19 -12.43 -12.31
C VAL A 85 -3.99 -12.60 -10.81
N VAL A 86 -2.75 -12.47 -10.36
CA VAL A 86 -2.39 -12.53 -8.94
C VAL A 86 -1.18 -11.63 -8.69
N GLY A 87 -1.16 -10.99 -7.53
CA GLY A 87 -0.02 -10.18 -7.08
C GLY A 87 0.31 -10.48 -5.64
N ALA A 88 1.60 -10.46 -5.30
CA ALA A 88 2.05 -10.68 -3.93
C ALA A 88 3.16 -9.72 -3.56
N GLY A 89 2.97 -8.99 -2.46
CA GLY A 89 3.99 -8.15 -1.86
C GLY A 89 4.52 -8.81 -0.59
N VAL A 90 5.84 -8.87 -0.46
CA VAL A 90 6.49 -9.52 0.66
C VAL A 90 7.54 -8.58 1.25
N PHE A 91 7.59 -8.53 2.56
CA PHE A 91 8.64 -7.87 3.33
C PHE A 91 9.28 -8.91 4.26
N VAL A 92 10.61 -8.93 4.30
CA VAL A 92 11.36 -9.87 5.13
C VAL A 92 12.39 -9.10 5.94
N GLU A 93 12.49 -9.43 7.21
CA GLU A 93 13.53 -8.95 8.11
C GLU A 93 14.35 -10.13 8.62
N LEU A 94 15.66 -9.98 8.60
CA LEU A 94 16.56 -11.03 9.04
C LEU A 94 17.22 -10.67 10.37
N ASP A 95 17.37 -11.68 11.23
CA ASP A 95 18.21 -11.62 12.42
C ASP A 95 19.38 -12.57 12.18
N GLY A 96 20.49 -12.02 11.67
CA GLY A 96 21.59 -12.84 11.16
C GLY A 96 21.14 -13.62 9.92
N ASP A 97 21.18 -14.95 9.98
CA ASP A 97 20.74 -15.83 8.91
C ASP A 97 19.32 -16.36 9.09
N THR A 98 18.60 -15.87 10.11
CA THR A 98 17.27 -16.35 10.47
C THR A 98 16.21 -15.30 10.14
N ILE A 99 15.09 -15.72 9.58
CA ILE A 99 13.94 -14.84 9.36
C ILE A 99 13.33 -14.51 10.72
N LYS A 100 13.18 -13.21 10.94
CA LYS A 100 12.67 -12.69 12.21
C LYS A 100 11.16 -12.76 12.34
#